data_d39326157b107364f0439bc73ec295ab
#
_entry.id   d39326157b107364f0439bc73ec295ab
#
_cell.length_a   1.000
_cell.length_b   1.000
_cell.length_c   1.000
_cell.angle_alpha   90.00
_cell.angle_beta   90.00
_cell.angle_gamma   90.00
#
_symmetry.space_group_name_H-M   'P 1'
#
loop_
_entity.id
_entity.type
_entity.pdbx_description
1 polymer ?
#
loop_
_entity_poly.entity_id
_entity_poly.type
_entity_poly.pdbx_seq_one_letter_code
_entity_poly.pdbx_strand_id
1 'polypeptide(L)'
;MFTKKRLSLTLHRFITLLIVMLLVSACSPAATAPEPTAIAEPAATTAPTTEPATATAVSAADSLSFSLDTSSIVATYQTETVTAVPASDNVPYWEVLPEYTRVTLQGYPITNHLMQPQIFIYPVEELKTVNEGAAAIVASLQSLLQSPQEIAPMPFLPLFNAAQVMHAQVQYLDFKNGQGLRYLTEFDQGILPINNYELIYTYQGLTSDGKYVVAAVLPVTHPGLPADATVTGNEPPEFSSDFPAYLANVVSTLNSQAATTFTPDLTQLDAMMSSLEIK
;
A
#
# COMPACT_ATOMS: atom_id res chain seq x y z
N MET A 1 65.00 -16.56 -7.49
CA MET A 1 65.10 -17.16 -6.16
C MET A 1 63.68 -17.35 -5.68
N PHE A 2 63.15 -18.53 -5.97
CA PHE A 2 62.43 -19.52 -5.16
C PHE A 2 61.61 -18.90 -4.02
N THR A 3 60.31 -19.21 -3.83
CA THR A 3 59.69 -20.53 -3.66
C THR A 3 58.18 -20.48 -3.85
N LYS A 4 57.67 -21.46 -4.58
CA LYS A 4 56.26 -21.96 -4.57
C LYS A 4 55.92 -22.54 -3.20
N LYS A 5 54.69 -22.34 -2.72
CA LYS A 5 54.03 -23.31 -1.86
C LYS A 5 52.58 -23.57 -2.32
N ARG A 6 52.40 -24.80 -2.72
CA ARG A 6 51.13 -25.53 -3.02
C ARG A 6 50.54 -26.06 -1.74
N LEU A 7 49.30 -26.55 -1.91
CA LEU A 7 48.54 -27.49 -1.08
C LEU A 7 47.55 -26.81 -0.17
N SER A 8 46.31 -27.24 -0.07
CA SER A 8 45.78 -28.60 -0.11
C SER A 8 44.27 -28.60 -0.43
N LEU A 9 43.92 -29.52 -1.29
CA LEU A 9 42.60 -30.05 -1.57
C LEU A 9 42.09 -30.82 -0.35
N THR A 10 40.88 -30.55 0.15
CA THR A 10 40.19 -31.50 1.03
C THR A 10 38.76 -31.72 0.55
N LEU A 11 38.62 -32.78 -0.11
CA LEU A 11 37.45 -33.52 -0.52
C LEU A 11 36.76 -34.12 0.72
N HIS A 12 35.50 -33.78 0.98
CA HIS A 12 34.66 -34.60 1.85
C HIS A 12 33.32 -34.89 1.19
N ARG A 13 33.17 -36.16 0.98
CA ARG A 13 32.07 -36.98 0.49
C ARG A 13 30.97 -37.14 1.56
N PHE A 14 29.80 -37.56 1.03
CA PHE A 14 28.69 -38.28 1.71
C PHE A 14 27.63 -37.35 2.33
N ILE A 15 26.35 -37.57 2.11
CA ILE A 15 25.58 -38.82 2.20
C ILE A 15 24.33 -38.71 1.32
N THR A 16 24.13 -39.75 0.51
CA THR A 16 22.88 -40.08 -0.18
C THR A 16 21.94 -40.75 0.83
N LEU A 17 20.75 -40.19 1.08
CA LEU A 17 19.71 -40.89 1.83
C LEU A 17 18.52 -41.17 0.92
N LEU A 18 18.38 -42.42 0.57
CA LEU A 18 17.30 -43.03 -0.17
C LEU A 18 16.12 -43.25 0.80
N ILE A 19 14.97 -42.58 0.61
CA ILE A 19 13.74 -42.93 1.32
C ILE A 19 12.80 -43.64 0.36
N VAL A 20 12.61 -44.93 0.65
CA VAL A 20 11.65 -45.83 0.00
C VAL A 20 10.24 -45.45 0.45
N MET A 21 9.37 -45.08 -0.50
CA MET A 21 7.93 -44.93 -0.28
C MET A 21 7.25 -46.31 -0.30
N LEU A 22 6.70 -46.71 0.84
CA LEU A 22 5.75 -47.81 0.96
C LEU A 22 4.34 -47.33 0.63
N LEU A 23 3.78 -47.84 -0.45
CA LEU A 23 2.36 -47.72 -0.81
C LEU A 23 1.57 -48.72 0.04
N VAL A 24 0.69 -48.26 0.90
CA VAL A 24 -0.36 -49.06 1.54
C VAL A 24 -1.69 -48.71 0.93
N SER A 25 -2.21 -49.57 0.08
CA SER A 25 -3.59 -49.56 -0.39
C SER A 25 -4.52 -50.08 0.71
N ALA A 26 -5.44 -49.27 1.20
CA ALA A 26 -6.55 -49.68 2.05
C ALA A 26 -7.84 -49.58 1.25
N CYS A 27 -8.43 -50.72 0.91
CA CYS A 27 -9.81 -50.86 0.44
C CYS A 27 -10.74 -50.60 1.61
N SER A 28 -11.69 -49.67 1.45
CA SER A 28 -12.87 -49.51 2.32
C SER A 28 -14.10 -50.06 1.63
N PRO A 29 -14.97 -50.81 2.33
CA PRO A 29 -16.22 -51.33 1.74
C PRO A 29 -17.31 -50.26 1.71
N ALA A 30 -18.15 -50.36 0.68
CA ALA A 30 -19.32 -49.50 0.46
C ALA A 30 -20.34 -49.68 1.59
N ALA A 31 -20.74 -48.58 2.22
CA ALA A 31 -21.90 -48.54 3.14
C ALA A 31 -23.16 -48.23 2.35
N THR A 32 -24.14 -49.07 2.50
CA THR A 32 -25.52 -48.99 1.96
C THR A 32 -26.25 -47.79 2.54
N ALA A 33 -26.88 -46.99 1.71
CA ALA A 33 -27.72 -45.87 2.13
C ALA A 33 -29.04 -46.39 2.75
N PRO A 34 -29.54 -45.78 3.83
CA PRO A 34 -30.90 -46.04 4.31
C PRO A 34 -31.95 -45.21 3.58
N GLU A 35 -33.08 -45.85 3.39
CA GLU A 35 -34.33 -45.38 2.81
C GLU A 35 -34.93 -44.15 3.57
N PRO A 36 -35.54 -43.15 2.95
CA PRO A 36 -36.07 -41.99 3.66
C PRO A 36 -37.42 -42.31 4.36
N THR A 37 -37.38 -42.23 5.66
CA THR A 37 -38.59 -42.25 6.50
C THR A 37 -39.30 -40.91 6.43
N ALA A 38 -40.59 -40.91 6.07
CA ALA A 38 -41.48 -39.76 6.07
C ALA A 38 -41.56 -39.13 7.47
N ILE A 39 -41.18 -37.88 7.61
CA ILE A 39 -41.34 -37.11 8.84
C ILE A 39 -42.64 -36.29 8.75
N ALA A 40 -43.46 -36.46 9.76
CA ALA A 40 -44.72 -35.72 9.97
C ALA A 40 -44.46 -34.20 10.11
N GLU A 41 -45.39 -33.45 9.55
CA GLU A 41 -45.47 -31.97 9.60
C GLU A 41 -45.60 -31.49 11.06
N PRO A 42 -44.74 -30.60 11.57
CA PRO A 42 -44.90 -29.98 12.87
C PRO A 42 -45.84 -28.76 12.78
N ALA A 43 -46.77 -28.69 13.69
CA ALA A 43 -47.72 -27.62 13.89
C ALA A 43 -47.07 -26.22 13.99
N ALA A 44 -47.75 -25.24 13.39
CA ALA A 44 -47.38 -23.83 13.43
C ALA A 44 -47.26 -23.30 14.86
N THR A 45 -46.04 -23.02 15.30
CA THR A 45 -45.78 -22.26 16.53
C THR A 45 -45.76 -20.78 16.16
N THR A 46 -46.67 -20.00 16.74
CA THR A 46 -46.71 -18.55 16.61
C THR A 46 -45.41 -17.93 17.11
N ALA A 47 -44.68 -17.24 16.22
CA ALA A 47 -43.49 -16.46 16.54
C ALA A 47 -43.88 -15.28 17.47
N PRO A 48 -43.05 -14.96 18.49
CA PRO A 48 -43.23 -13.73 19.24
C PRO A 48 -42.91 -12.52 18.35
N THR A 49 -43.81 -11.56 18.31
CA THR A 49 -43.63 -10.24 17.70
C THR A 49 -42.44 -9.55 18.40
N THR A 50 -41.31 -9.49 17.74
CA THR A 50 -40.17 -8.66 18.20
C THR A 50 -40.51 -7.21 17.85
N GLU A 51 -40.66 -6.40 18.87
CA GLU A 51 -40.75 -4.94 18.82
C GLU A 51 -39.52 -4.41 18.07
N PRO A 52 -39.64 -3.48 17.10
CA PRO A 52 -38.49 -2.94 16.41
C PRO A 52 -37.60 -2.22 17.41
N ALA A 53 -36.38 -2.71 17.57
CA ALA A 53 -35.35 -2.00 18.32
C ALA A 53 -35.19 -0.62 17.70
N THR A 54 -35.49 0.40 18.48
CA THR A 54 -35.22 1.79 18.15
C THR A 54 -33.73 1.90 17.89
N ALA A 55 -33.35 2.05 16.63
CA ALA A 55 -31.99 2.39 16.27
C ALA A 55 -31.67 3.72 16.96
N THR A 56 -30.82 3.66 17.98
CA THR A 56 -30.22 4.83 18.59
C THR A 56 -29.46 5.51 17.47
N ALA A 57 -29.93 6.69 17.07
CA ALA A 57 -29.16 7.54 16.13
C ALA A 57 -27.80 7.76 16.78
N VAL A 58 -26.78 7.13 16.20
CA VAL A 58 -25.37 7.47 16.49
C VAL A 58 -25.26 8.94 16.10
N SER A 59 -24.98 9.77 17.09
CA SER A 59 -24.64 11.18 16.92
C SER A 59 -23.71 11.29 15.72
N ALA A 60 -24.03 12.17 14.77
CA ALA A 60 -23.10 12.51 13.71
C ALA A 60 -21.81 12.95 14.40
N ALA A 61 -20.78 12.09 14.36
CA ALA A 61 -19.42 12.50 14.69
C ALA A 61 -19.13 13.71 13.80
N ASP A 62 -18.58 14.77 14.35
CA ASP A 62 -18.23 15.97 13.60
C ASP A 62 -17.32 15.51 12.44
N SER A 63 -17.90 15.48 11.23
CA SER A 63 -17.15 15.08 10.04
C SER A 63 -16.00 16.06 9.88
N LEU A 64 -14.77 15.56 9.73
CA LEU A 64 -13.58 16.37 9.54
C LEU A 64 -13.82 17.39 8.44
N SER A 65 -13.65 18.69 8.75
CA SER A 65 -13.79 19.76 7.77
C SER A 65 -12.43 20.07 7.14
N PHE A 66 -12.39 20.12 5.81
CA PHE A 66 -11.19 20.49 5.06
C PHE A 66 -11.56 21.21 3.77
N SER A 67 -10.59 21.88 3.15
CA SER A 67 -10.69 22.42 1.78
C SER A 67 -9.54 21.92 0.92
N LEU A 68 -9.83 21.63 -0.35
CA LEU A 68 -8.86 21.12 -1.34
C LEU A 68 -9.26 21.64 -2.73
N ASP A 69 -8.34 22.29 -3.42
CA ASP A 69 -8.55 22.70 -4.81
C ASP A 69 -8.01 21.62 -5.76
N THR A 70 -8.92 20.90 -6.40
CA THR A 70 -8.59 19.84 -7.36
C THR A 70 -8.72 20.29 -8.81
N SER A 71 -9.08 21.53 -9.07
CA SER A 71 -9.52 22.02 -10.39
C SER A 71 -8.49 21.85 -11.51
N SER A 72 -7.20 21.78 -11.19
CA SER A 72 -6.12 21.51 -12.16
C SER A 72 -6.02 20.05 -12.59
N ILE A 73 -6.62 19.10 -11.85
CA ILE A 73 -6.52 17.66 -12.08
C ILE A 73 -7.89 17.07 -12.39
N VAL A 74 -8.90 17.35 -11.52
CA VAL A 74 -10.26 16.81 -11.65
C VAL A 74 -11.29 17.88 -11.24
N ALA A 75 -12.48 17.77 -11.79
CA ALA A 75 -13.56 18.70 -11.49
C ALA A 75 -14.22 18.42 -10.12
N THR A 76 -14.18 17.19 -9.64
CA THR A 76 -14.89 16.77 -8.42
C THR A 76 -14.14 15.70 -7.66
N TYR A 77 -14.45 15.56 -6.37
CA TYR A 77 -14.03 14.46 -5.53
C TYR A 77 -15.18 13.99 -4.63
N GLN A 78 -15.09 12.79 -4.13
CA GLN A 78 -15.99 12.23 -3.11
C GLN A 78 -15.25 12.15 -1.78
N THR A 79 -15.96 12.46 -0.69
CA THR A 79 -15.46 12.31 0.68
C THR A 79 -16.25 11.25 1.40
N GLU A 80 -15.56 10.40 2.12
CA GLU A 80 -16.14 9.32 2.91
C GLU A 80 -15.46 9.25 4.28
N THR A 81 -16.24 9.09 5.34
CA THR A 81 -15.74 8.67 6.64
C THR A 81 -15.68 7.15 6.65
N VAL A 82 -14.47 6.60 6.70
CA VAL A 82 -14.24 5.15 6.75
C VAL A 82 -14.22 4.72 8.21
N THR A 83 -15.07 3.76 8.55
CA THR A 83 -15.17 3.26 9.93
C THR A 83 -13.90 2.54 10.36
N ALA A 84 -13.58 2.59 11.65
CA ALA A 84 -12.45 1.90 12.23
C ALA A 84 -12.51 0.38 11.98
N VAL A 85 -11.36 -0.21 11.73
CA VAL A 85 -11.15 -1.66 11.65
C VAL A 85 -10.37 -2.10 12.87
N PRO A 86 -10.98 -2.72 13.87
CA PRO A 86 -10.29 -3.15 15.08
C PRO A 86 -9.41 -4.37 14.82
N ALA A 87 -8.36 -4.50 15.62
CA ALA A 87 -7.49 -5.68 15.60
C ALA A 87 -8.26 -6.96 15.95
N SER A 88 -8.05 -8.00 15.16
CA SER A 88 -8.53 -9.36 15.44
C SER A 88 -7.67 -10.39 14.72
N ASP A 89 -7.78 -11.68 15.08
CA ASP A 89 -6.99 -12.77 14.50
C ASP A 89 -7.18 -12.92 12.97
N ASN A 90 -8.29 -12.40 12.42
CA ASN A 90 -8.63 -12.50 11.01
C ASN A 90 -8.39 -11.21 10.21
N VAL A 91 -7.92 -10.15 10.85
CA VAL A 91 -7.61 -8.87 10.21
C VAL A 91 -6.10 -8.73 10.08
N PRO A 92 -5.57 -8.58 8.86
CA PRO A 92 -4.15 -8.30 8.66
C PRO A 92 -3.78 -6.98 9.36
N TYR A 93 -2.57 -6.92 9.94
CA TYR A 93 -2.14 -5.76 10.73
C TYR A 93 -2.17 -4.44 9.94
N TRP A 94 -1.98 -4.49 8.60
CA TRP A 94 -2.02 -3.31 7.74
C TRP A 94 -3.44 -2.77 7.46
N GLU A 95 -4.46 -3.54 7.81
CA GLU A 95 -5.87 -3.13 7.72
C GLU A 95 -6.43 -2.62 9.06
N VAL A 96 -5.69 -2.79 10.16
CA VAL A 96 -6.09 -2.28 11.47
C VAL A 96 -5.90 -0.77 11.49
N LEU A 97 -7.00 -0.03 11.42
CA LEU A 97 -7.01 1.44 11.27
C LEU A 97 -8.08 2.07 12.18
N PRO A 98 -7.88 3.30 12.66
CA PRO A 98 -8.93 4.07 13.30
C PRO A 98 -9.98 4.49 12.27
N GLU A 99 -11.02 5.16 12.70
CA GLU A 99 -11.87 5.93 11.79
C GLU A 99 -11.04 7.04 11.13
N TYR A 100 -11.22 7.24 9.81
CA TYR A 100 -10.48 8.24 9.05
C TYR A 100 -11.31 8.80 7.89
N THR A 101 -10.88 9.92 7.33
CA THR A 101 -11.48 10.51 6.13
C THR A 101 -10.73 10.06 4.90
N ARG A 102 -11.46 9.59 3.89
CA ARG A 102 -10.97 9.25 2.56
C ARG A 102 -11.57 10.18 1.53
N VAL A 103 -10.71 10.74 0.68
CA VAL A 103 -11.09 11.57 -0.48
C VAL A 103 -10.72 10.81 -1.73
N THR A 104 -11.68 10.55 -2.64
CA THR A 104 -11.45 9.88 -3.92
C THR A 104 -11.66 10.88 -5.06
N LEU A 105 -10.64 11.10 -5.87
CA LEU A 105 -10.69 12.02 -7.02
C LEU A 105 -11.47 11.40 -8.16
N GLN A 106 -12.53 12.10 -8.63
CA GLN A 106 -13.43 11.57 -9.67
C GLN A 106 -13.00 12.06 -11.05
N GLY A 107 -12.95 11.16 -12.03
CA GLY A 107 -12.52 11.50 -13.39
C GLY A 107 -11.01 11.74 -13.51
N TYR A 108 -10.23 11.11 -12.67
CA TYR A 108 -8.77 11.16 -12.73
C TYR A 108 -8.26 10.67 -14.10
N PRO A 109 -7.24 11.31 -14.70
CA PRO A 109 -6.86 11.05 -16.09
C PRO A 109 -6.27 9.65 -16.34
N ILE A 110 -5.83 8.94 -15.30
CA ILE A 110 -5.33 7.58 -15.38
C ILE A 110 -6.39 6.62 -14.84
N THR A 111 -6.87 5.69 -15.67
CA THR A 111 -7.92 4.73 -15.32
C THR A 111 -7.43 3.29 -15.28
N ASN A 112 -6.31 2.98 -15.97
CA ASN A 112 -5.66 1.68 -15.93
C ASN A 112 -4.45 1.75 -14.99
N HIS A 113 -4.68 1.50 -13.70
CA HIS A 113 -3.64 1.54 -12.67
C HIS A 113 -4.02 0.65 -11.48
N LEU A 114 -3.04 0.11 -10.79
CA LEU A 114 -3.25 -0.74 -9.61
C LEU A 114 -3.98 0.02 -8.48
N MET A 115 -3.62 1.29 -8.28
CA MET A 115 -4.16 2.12 -7.21
C MET A 115 -5.24 3.07 -7.71
N GLN A 116 -6.21 3.38 -6.85
CA GLN A 116 -7.15 4.46 -7.06
C GLN A 116 -6.57 5.79 -6.59
N PRO A 117 -6.93 6.92 -7.23
CA PRO A 117 -6.45 8.24 -6.82
C PRO A 117 -7.16 8.70 -5.54
N GLN A 118 -6.49 8.52 -4.40
CA GLN A 118 -7.06 8.76 -3.07
C GLN A 118 -6.15 9.59 -2.18
N ILE A 119 -6.79 10.36 -1.28
CA ILE A 119 -6.14 11.06 -0.18
C ILE A 119 -6.79 10.57 1.12
N PHE A 120 -5.96 10.24 2.08
CA PHE A 120 -6.33 9.74 3.39
C PHE A 120 -5.96 10.77 4.46
N ILE A 121 -6.86 11.04 5.39
CA ILE A 121 -6.61 11.94 6.52
C ILE A 121 -6.88 11.16 7.79
N TYR A 122 -5.80 10.80 8.49
CA TYR A 122 -5.84 9.98 9.69
C TYR A 122 -5.67 10.83 10.95
N PRO A 123 -6.46 10.63 12.00
CA PRO A 123 -6.18 11.20 13.32
C PRO A 123 -4.93 10.50 13.90
N VAL A 124 -3.91 11.29 14.25
CA VAL A 124 -2.57 10.80 14.61
C VAL A 124 -2.59 9.92 15.85
N GLU A 125 -3.22 10.38 16.93
CA GLU A 125 -3.18 9.67 18.22
C GLU A 125 -3.95 8.36 18.17
N GLU A 126 -5.10 8.34 17.51
CA GLU A 126 -5.90 7.13 17.29
C GLU A 126 -5.14 6.14 16.40
N LEU A 127 -4.54 6.62 15.30
CA LEU A 127 -3.76 5.79 14.38
C LEU A 127 -2.59 5.12 15.11
N LYS A 128 -1.83 5.89 15.90
CA LYS A 128 -0.70 5.39 16.69
C LYS A 128 -1.13 4.38 17.76
N THR A 129 -2.33 4.55 18.32
CA THR A 129 -2.85 3.67 19.36
C THR A 129 -3.26 2.31 18.83
N VAL A 130 -3.82 2.26 17.62
CA VAL A 130 -4.37 1.01 17.06
C VAL A 130 -3.38 0.23 16.22
N ASN A 131 -2.30 0.88 15.71
CA ASN A 131 -1.37 0.25 14.78
C ASN A 131 0.08 0.70 15.03
N GLU A 132 0.91 -0.20 15.57
CA GLU A 132 2.32 0.07 15.86
C GLU A 132 3.15 0.35 14.59
N GLY A 133 2.84 -0.30 13.47
CA GLY A 133 3.50 -0.05 12.18
C GLY A 133 3.23 1.38 11.70
N ALA A 134 1.97 1.82 11.76
CA ALA A 134 1.60 3.18 11.43
C ALA A 134 2.21 4.20 12.41
N ALA A 135 2.29 3.86 13.70
CA ALA A 135 2.98 4.71 14.70
C ALA A 135 4.45 4.93 14.34
N ALA A 136 5.15 3.87 13.91
CA ALA A 136 6.54 3.97 13.46
C ALA A 136 6.70 4.85 12.20
N ILE A 137 5.77 4.73 11.24
CA ILE A 137 5.74 5.58 10.03
C ILE A 137 5.52 7.05 10.41
N VAL A 138 4.56 7.34 11.29
CA VAL A 138 4.32 8.72 11.77
C VAL A 138 5.56 9.30 12.45
N ALA A 139 6.23 8.53 13.31
CA ALA A 139 7.45 8.97 13.97
C ALA A 139 8.59 9.24 12.98
N SER A 140 8.75 8.37 11.98
CA SER A 140 9.72 8.54 10.89
C SER A 140 9.42 9.81 10.09
N LEU A 141 8.16 10.04 9.72
CA LEU A 141 7.72 11.25 9.00
C LEU A 141 8.01 12.51 9.83
N GLN A 142 7.67 12.52 11.12
CA GLN A 142 7.96 13.65 12.02
C GLN A 142 9.45 13.97 12.08
N SER A 143 10.29 12.95 12.22
CA SER A 143 11.75 13.11 12.22
C SER A 143 12.27 13.66 10.90
N LEU A 144 11.78 13.15 9.79
CA LEU A 144 12.20 13.54 8.45
C LEU A 144 11.81 14.99 8.11
N LEU A 145 10.61 15.41 8.54
CA LEU A 145 10.15 16.80 8.35
C LEU A 145 10.94 17.80 9.21
N GLN A 146 11.39 17.39 10.39
CA GLN A 146 12.24 18.23 11.25
C GLN A 146 13.70 18.32 10.76
N SER A 147 14.21 17.23 10.19
CA SER A 147 15.59 17.11 9.72
C SER A 147 15.63 16.37 8.39
N PRO A 148 15.48 17.09 7.26
CA PRO A 148 15.51 16.49 5.95
C PRO A 148 16.77 15.69 5.69
N GLN A 149 16.62 14.44 5.30
CA GLN A 149 17.71 13.52 4.97
C GLN A 149 17.25 12.45 3.98
N GLU A 150 18.18 11.81 3.32
CA GLU A 150 17.89 10.64 2.50
C GLU A 150 17.73 9.42 3.41
N ILE A 151 16.58 8.75 3.32
CA ILE A 151 16.28 7.50 4.04
C ILE A 151 15.61 6.50 3.12
N ALA A 152 15.75 5.22 3.44
CA ALA A 152 15.04 4.13 2.77
C ALA A 152 14.65 3.08 3.82
N PRO A 153 13.39 2.62 3.86
CA PRO A 153 12.28 3.13 3.05
C PRO A 153 11.82 4.54 3.50
N MET A 154 11.19 5.27 2.57
CA MET A 154 10.51 6.52 2.89
C MET A 154 9.23 6.25 3.70
N PRO A 155 8.85 7.13 4.66
CA PRO A 155 7.61 6.98 5.40
C PRO A 155 6.41 7.02 4.46
N PHE A 156 5.55 6.00 4.53
CA PHE A 156 4.43 5.85 3.63
C PHE A 156 3.19 5.29 4.34
N LEU A 157 2.07 5.96 4.15
CA LEU A 157 0.73 5.50 4.50
C LEU A 157 -0.15 5.57 3.24
N PRO A 158 -1.17 4.71 3.12
CA PRO A 158 -1.53 3.59 4.02
C PRO A 158 -0.49 2.47 4.01
N LEU A 159 -0.53 1.61 5.04
CA LEU A 159 0.36 0.44 5.08
C LEU A 159 0.05 -0.52 3.93
N PHE A 160 1.08 -1.09 3.33
CA PHE A 160 0.97 -2.09 2.27
C PHE A 160 1.57 -3.44 2.67
N ASN A 161 1.02 -4.52 2.12
CA ASN A 161 1.63 -5.85 2.18
C ASN A 161 2.64 -6.06 1.04
N ALA A 162 3.53 -5.11 0.84
CA ALA A 162 4.59 -5.16 -0.16
C ALA A 162 5.77 -4.28 0.28
N ALA A 163 6.94 -4.49 -0.30
CA ALA A 163 8.10 -3.66 -0.04
C ALA A 163 8.10 -2.42 -0.93
N GLN A 164 8.46 -1.26 -0.37
CA GLN A 164 8.79 -0.09 -1.16
C GLN A 164 10.11 -0.37 -1.91
N VAL A 165 10.05 -0.49 -3.24
CA VAL A 165 11.21 -0.92 -4.03
C VAL A 165 12.09 0.24 -4.48
N MET A 166 11.53 1.44 -4.60
CA MET A 166 12.29 2.65 -4.94
C MET A 166 11.59 3.92 -4.46
N HIS A 167 12.31 5.05 -4.47
CA HIS A 167 11.73 6.39 -4.42
C HIS A 167 12.51 7.34 -5.34
N ALA A 168 11.79 8.27 -5.97
CA ALA A 168 12.36 9.26 -6.87
C ALA A 168 11.62 10.60 -6.74
N GLN A 169 12.18 11.67 -7.31
CA GLN A 169 11.53 12.99 -7.36
C GLN A 169 11.10 13.50 -5.97
N VAL A 170 11.90 13.28 -4.93
CA VAL A 170 11.60 13.73 -3.56
C VAL A 170 11.59 15.26 -3.50
N GLN A 171 10.52 15.81 -2.93
CA GLN A 171 10.40 17.25 -2.69
C GLN A 171 9.63 17.52 -1.41
N TYR A 172 10.17 18.38 -0.55
CA TYR A 172 9.46 18.90 0.61
C TYR A 172 8.47 19.96 0.15
N LEU A 173 7.24 19.86 0.64
CA LEU A 173 6.11 20.65 0.16
C LEU A 173 5.14 20.94 1.29
N ASP A 174 4.97 22.21 1.62
CA ASP A 174 4.00 22.63 2.62
C ASP A 174 2.58 22.67 2.06
N PHE A 175 1.60 22.40 2.91
CA PHE A 175 0.19 22.71 2.67
C PHE A 175 -0.27 23.80 3.64
N LYS A 176 -1.49 24.36 3.48
CA LYS A 176 -1.87 25.62 4.14
C LYS A 176 -1.68 25.63 5.65
N ASN A 177 -1.91 24.52 6.31
CA ASN A 177 -1.76 24.42 7.78
C ASN A 177 -0.93 23.19 8.21
N GLY A 178 0.05 22.82 7.40
CA GLY A 178 0.95 21.72 7.70
C GLY A 178 2.14 21.64 6.76
N GLN A 179 2.94 20.64 6.94
CA GLN A 179 4.14 20.38 6.16
C GLN A 179 4.21 18.91 5.74
N GLY A 180 4.88 18.64 4.64
CA GLY A 180 5.03 17.29 4.14
C GLY A 180 6.12 17.16 3.08
N LEU A 181 6.13 16.02 2.46
CA LEU A 181 6.98 15.75 1.30
C LEU A 181 6.21 14.91 0.28
N ARG A 182 6.55 15.10 -0.98
CA ARG A 182 6.08 14.23 -2.05
C ARG A 182 7.26 13.45 -2.63
N TYR A 183 6.98 12.27 -3.14
CA TYR A 183 7.91 11.48 -3.93
C TYR A 183 7.14 10.51 -4.84
N LEU A 184 7.83 9.97 -5.83
CA LEU A 184 7.35 8.86 -6.64
C LEU A 184 7.84 7.56 -6.03
N THR A 185 7.02 6.52 -6.07
CA THR A 185 7.38 5.20 -5.53
C THR A 185 6.58 4.09 -6.18
N GLU A 186 7.02 2.85 -5.95
CA GLU A 186 6.36 1.62 -6.34
C GLU A 186 6.54 0.58 -5.24
N PHE A 187 5.57 -0.33 -5.11
CA PHE A 187 5.55 -1.37 -4.10
C PHE A 187 5.40 -2.74 -4.74
N ASP A 188 6.31 -3.67 -4.44
CA ASP A 188 6.34 -5.01 -5.00
C ASP A 188 6.54 -6.11 -3.97
N GLN A 189 6.07 -7.31 -4.33
CA GLN A 189 6.34 -8.56 -3.60
C GLN A 189 7.39 -9.43 -4.31
N GLY A 190 7.99 -8.94 -5.40
CA GLY A 190 8.95 -9.68 -6.22
C GLY A 190 9.92 -8.77 -6.97
N ILE A 191 10.69 -9.37 -7.87
CA ILE A 191 11.59 -8.66 -8.78
C ILE A 191 10.81 -8.41 -10.08
N LEU A 192 10.29 -7.18 -10.22
CA LEU A 192 9.48 -6.73 -11.35
C LEU A 192 10.07 -5.45 -11.95
N PRO A 193 9.84 -5.18 -13.25
CA PRO A 193 10.23 -3.90 -13.84
C PRO A 193 9.42 -2.76 -13.25
N ILE A 194 10.07 -1.64 -12.92
CA ILE A 194 9.35 -0.41 -12.57
C ILE A 194 8.51 0.05 -13.75
N ASN A 195 7.21 0.36 -13.51
CA ASN A 195 6.23 0.43 -14.58
C ASN A 195 5.11 1.47 -14.33
N ASN A 196 4.35 1.77 -15.38
CA ASN A 196 3.27 2.76 -15.35
C ASN A 196 1.95 2.27 -14.71
N TYR A 197 1.78 0.96 -14.52
CA TYR A 197 0.59 0.40 -13.87
C TYR A 197 0.65 0.51 -12.35
N GLU A 198 1.87 0.67 -11.78
CA GLU A 198 2.13 0.63 -10.33
C GLU A 198 2.79 1.91 -9.80
N LEU A 199 3.37 2.76 -10.69
CA LEU A 199 4.03 3.99 -10.27
C LEU A 199 3.03 4.98 -9.66
N ILE A 200 3.28 5.42 -8.45
CA ILE A 200 2.46 6.40 -7.75
C ILE A 200 3.24 7.66 -7.37
N TYR A 201 2.57 8.80 -7.47
CA TYR A 201 2.87 10.00 -6.71
C TYR A 201 2.29 9.82 -5.31
N THR A 202 3.11 9.99 -4.30
CA THR A 202 2.64 10.05 -2.93
C THR A 202 2.99 11.37 -2.28
N TYR A 203 2.11 11.87 -1.43
CA TYR A 203 2.36 12.96 -0.50
C TYR A 203 2.13 12.46 0.92
N GLN A 204 3.09 12.72 1.81
CA GLN A 204 3.02 12.34 3.21
C GLN A 204 3.25 13.59 4.05
N GLY A 205 2.26 14.01 4.83
CA GLY A 205 2.32 15.27 5.57
C GLY A 205 1.65 15.21 6.93
N LEU A 206 1.94 16.23 7.73
CA LEU A 206 1.40 16.42 9.07
C LEU A 206 0.86 17.85 9.23
N THR A 207 -0.30 17.98 9.86
CA THR A 207 -0.78 19.30 10.29
C THR A 207 0.16 19.93 11.32
N SER A 208 0.25 21.26 11.34
CA SER A 208 1.15 21.99 12.22
C SER A 208 0.84 21.79 13.72
N ASP A 209 -0.41 21.44 14.04
CA ASP A 209 -0.83 21.06 15.41
C ASP A 209 -0.57 19.58 15.75
N GLY A 210 -0.10 18.80 14.76
CA GLY A 210 0.24 17.39 14.91
C GLY A 210 -0.95 16.44 15.03
N LYS A 211 -2.18 16.92 14.80
CA LYS A 211 -3.39 16.09 15.00
C LYS A 211 -3.69 15.15 13.86
N TYR A 212 -3.32 15.51 12.62
CA TYR A 212 -3.66 14.72 11.44
C TYR A 212 -2.44 14.41 10.58
N VAL A 213 -2.40 13.16 10.10
CA VAL A 213 -1.55 12.75 8.99
C VAL A 213 -2.36 12.81 7.70
N VAL A 214 -1.77 13.41 6.67
CA VAL A 214 -2.28 13.43 5.30
C VAL A 214 -1.42 12.49 4.46
N ALA A 215 -2.05 11.53 3.79
CA ALA A 215 -1.37 10.63 2.87
C ALA A 215 -2.11 10.61 1.52
N ALA A 216 -1.45 11.01 0.44
CA ALA A 216 -1.99 10.89 -0.91
C ALA A 216 -1.35 9.72 -1.65
N VAL A 217 -2.15 8.96 -2.38
CA VAL A 217 -1.75 7.88 -3.28
C VAL A 217 -2.42 8.17 -4.62
N LEU A 218 -1.64 8.66 -5.56
CA LEU A 218 -2.15 9.15 -6.84
C LEU A 218 -1.42 8.48 -7.99
N PRO A 219 -2.12 7.77 -8.90
CA PRO A 219 -1.52 7.22 -10.10
C PRO A 219 -0.74 8.26 -10.89
N VAL A 220 0.46 7.90 -11.35
CA VAL A 220 1.22 8.70 -12.33
C VAL A 220 1.88 7.80 -13.36
N THR A 221 2.12 8.33 -14.54
CA THR A 221 2.84 7.62 -15.60
C THR A 221 3.97 8.48 -16.15
N HIS A 222 4.97 7.83 -16.75
CA HIS A 222 6.05 8.48 -17.46
C HIS A 222 6.33 7.73 -18.77
N PRO A 223 6.50 8.40 -19.92
CA PRO A 223 6.65 7.75 -21.22
C PRO A 223 7.91 6.89 -21.36
N GLY A 224 8.89 7.06 -20.47
CA GLY A 224 10.12 6.25 -20.41
C GLY A 224 10.00 4.94 -19.64
N LEU A 225 8.82 4.64 -19.05
CA LEU A 225 8.59 3.38 -18.32
C LEU A 225 7.74 2.41 -19.15
N PRO A 226 7.90 1.08 -18.95
CA PRO A 226 6.98 0.09 -19.53
C PRO A 226 5.55 0.31 -19.02
N ALA A 227 4.59 -0.26 -19.76
CA ALA A 227 3.17 -0.09 -19.46
C ALA A 227 2.76 -0.82 -18.16
N ASP A 228 3.33 -1.98 -17.91
CA ASP A 228 3.04 -2.86 -16.78
C ASP A 228 4.27 -3.68 -16.37
N ALA A 229 4.12 -4.53 -15.36
CA ALA A 229 5.16 -5.36 -14.77
C ALA A 229 5.56 -6.60 -15.60
N THR A 230 5.10 -6.72 -16.86
CA THR A 230 5.42 -7.88 -17.69
C THR A 230 6.90 -7.96 -18.02
N VAL A 231 7.56 -9.03 -17.58
CA VAL A 231 8.95 -9.32 -17.95
C VAL A 231 8.97 -9.85 -19.37
N THR A 232 9.54 -9.07 -20.30
CA THR A 232 9.56 -9.34 -21.74
C THR A 232 10.83 -10.01 -22.23
N GLY A 233 11.90 -10.00 -21.42
CA GLY A 233 13.24 -10.41 -21.79
C GLY A 233 14.02 -9.32 -22.54
N ASN A 234 13.45 -8.11 -22.67
CA ASN A 234 14.11 -6.94 -23.28
C ASN A 234 14.52 -5.89 -22.22
N GLU A 235 14.37 -6.21 -20.95
CA GLU A 235 14.79 -5.36 -19.84
C GLU A 235 16.32 -5.13 -19.92
N PRO A 236 16.83 -4.02 -19.33
CA PRO A 236 18.27 -3.79 -19.23
C PRO A 236 18.97 -5.00 -18.57
N PRO A 237 20.20 -5.34 -18.97
CA PRO A 237 20.93 -6.50 -18.44
C PRO A 237 20.99 -6.54 -16.91
N GLU A 238 21.06 -5.37 -16.26
CA GLU A 238 21.10 -5.20 -14.81
C GLU A 238 19.84 -5.71 -14.13
N PHE A 239 18.69 -5.69 -14.79
CA PHE A 239 17.43 -6.22 -14.24
C PHE A 239 17.57 -7.65 -13.72
N SER A 240 18.27 -8.50 -14.50
CA SER A 240 18.47 -9.91 -14.14
C SER A 240 19.78 -10.17 -13.41
N SER A 241 20.84 -9.35 -13.63
CA SER A 241 22.19 -9.61 -13.09
C SER A 241 22.50 -8.81 -11.82
N ASP A 242 21.92 -7.61 -11.65
CA ASP A 242 22.14 -6.69 -10.53
C ASP A 242 20.92 -5.78 -10.36
N PHE A 243 19.85 -6.31 -9.79
CA PHE A 243 18.59 -5.59 -9.60
C PHE A 243 18.74 -4.27 -8.82
N PRO A 244 19.59 -4.16 -7.77
CA PRO A 244 19.89 -2.86 -7.15
C PRO A 244 20.44 -1.83 -8.12
N ALA A 245 21.35 -2.22 -9.04
CA ALA A 245 21.86 -1.31 -10.05
C ALA A 245 20.79 -0.90 -11.07
N TYR A 246 19.91 -1.83 -11.46
CA TYR A 246 18.73 -1.52 -12.28
C TYR A 246 17.84 -0.45 -11.60
N LEU A 247 17.49 -0.63 -10.32
CA LEU A 247 16.69 0.34 -9.58
C LEU A 247 17.38 1.70 -9.48
N ALA A 248 18.69 1.74 -9.18
CA ALA A 248 19.46 2.97 -9.13
C ALA A 248 19.45 3.73 -10.47
N ASN A 249 19.55 3.02 -11.60
CA ASN A 249 19.45 3.59 -12.94
C ASN A 249 18.06 4.16 -13.23
N VAL A 250 16.99 3.45 -12.88
CA VAL A 250 15.61 3.94 -13.01
C VAL A 250 15.39 5.19 -12.17
N VAL A 251 15.78 5.17 -10.90
CA VAL A 251 15.68 6.32 -9.98
C VAL A 251 16.44 7.53 -10.51
N SER A 252 17.68 7.33 -10.97
CA SER A 252 18.50 8.38 -11.58
C SER A 252 17.83 8.98 -12.82
N THR A 253 17.26 8.13 -13.67
CA THR A 253 16.51 8.55 -14.86
C THR A 253 15.29 9.37 -14.48
N LEU A 254 14.44 8.88 -13.58
CA LEU A 254 13.24 9.59 -13.13
C LEU A 254 13.59 10.93 -12.46
N ASN A 255 14.65 10.97 -11.64
CA ASN A 255 15.12 12.19 -10.99
C ASN A 255 15.62 13.26 -11.98
N SER A 256 16.10 12.85 -13.16
CA SER A 256 16.55 13.76 -14.22
C SER A 256 15.39 14.36 -15.05
N GLN A 257 14.17 13.80 -14.92
CA GLN A 257 13.02 14.25 -15.69
C GLN A 257 12.41 15.52 -15.10
N ALA A 258 11.93 16.41 -16.00
CA ALA A 258 11.11 17.54 -15.56
C ALA A 258 9.76 17.07 -15.03
N ALA A 259 9.23 17.73 -14.02
CA ALA A 259 7.93 17.42 -13.42
C ALA A 259 6.79 17.38 -14.46
N THR A 260 6.89 18.18 -15.51
CA THR A 260 5.93 18.31 -16.61
C THR A 260 5.94 17.13 -17.60
N THR A 261 6.90 16.21 -17.51
CA THR A 261 6.96 15.01 -18.38
C THR A 261 6.11 13.86 -17.85
N PHE A 262 5.66 13.96 -16.61
CA PHE A 262 4.76 12.99 -16.01
C PHE A 262 3.30 13.30 -16.33
N THR A 263 2.47 12.28 -16.24
CA THR A 263 1.01 12.41 -16.38
C THR A 263 0.33 11.82 -15.14
N PRO A 264 -0.49 12.62 -14.38
CA PRO A 264 -0.57 14.07 -14.46
C PRO A 264 0.76 14.78 -14.21
N ASP A 265 0.90 16.04 -14.65
CA ASP A 265 2.05 16.88 -14.34
C ASP A 265 2.23 17.02 -12.82
N LEU A 266 3.43 16.69 -12.33
CA LEU A 266 3.70 16.69 -10.88
C LEU A 266 3.52 18.08 -10.26
N THR A 267 3.75 19.16 -11.03
CA THR A 267 3.52 20.53 -10.52
C THR A 267 2.05 20.82 -10.25
N GLN A 268 1.15 20.20 -11.01
CA GLN A 268 -0.30 20.32 -10.77
C GLN A 268 -0.71 19.51 -9.53
N LEU A 269 -0.14 18.33 -9.33
CA LEU A 269 -0.35 17.52 -8.12
C LEU A 269 0.22 18.25 -6.88
N ASP A 270 1.40 18.85 -7.00
CA ASP A 270 2.03 19.64 -5.95
C ASP A 270 1.15 20.86 -5.57
N ALA A 271 0.60 21.58 -6.57
CA ALA A 271 -0.30 22.70 -6.34
C ALA A 271 -1.60 22.26 -5.64
N MET A 272 -2.17 21.14 -6.05
CA MET A 272 -3.34 20.54 -5.41
C MET A 272 -3.05 20.24 -3.93
N MET A 273 -1.95 19.54 -3.63
CA MET A 273 -1.60 19.21 -2.25
C MET A 273 -1.31 20.45 -1.40
N SER A 274 -0.63 21.45 -1.96
CA SER A 274 -0.37 22.73 -1.28
C SER A 274 -1.66 23.54 -0.98
N SER A 275 -2.75 23.28 -1.70
CA SER A 275 -4.05 23.93 -1.48
C SER A 275 -4.81 23.38 -0.29
N LEU A 276 -4.44 22.19 0.21
CA LEU A 276 -5.13 21.51 1.30
C LEU A 276 -5.09 22.34 2.59
N GLU A 277 -6.23 22.41 3.26
CA GLU A 277 -6.37 22.98 4.60
C GLU A 277 -7.31 22.08 5.43
N ILE A 278 -6.84 21.58 6.56
CA ILE A 278 -7.63 20.80 7.51
C ILE A 278 -8.09 21.74 8.63
N LYS A 279 -9.40 21.74 8.93
CA LYS A 279 -10.05 22.72 9.82
C LYS A 279 -10.51 22.07 11.11
#